data_234c12fe554137fe36a11cd851b41b6e
#
_entry.id   234c12fe554137fe36a11cd851b41b6e
#
_cell.length_a   1.000
_cell.length_b   1.000
_cell.length_c   1.000
_cell.angle_alpha   90.00
_cell.angle_beta   90.00
_cell.angle_gamma   90.00
#
_symmetry.space_group_name_H-M   'P 1'
#
loop_
_entity.id
_entity.type
_entity.pdbx_description
1 polymer ?
#
loop_
_entity_poly.entity_id
_entity_poly.type
_entity_poly.pdbx_seq_one_letter_code
_entity_poly.pdbx_strand_id
1 'polypeptide(L)'
;MKKIYLLFILFFLSFSGYSQTGMLNGTGYAPNFTVTDINGTSHTLYDYLDSGYVTVLELLSVTCGHCIAYAPGTENSYQTNGPNGSNVARFLGLEVNSSTDSSAIANFMSTYGVTMPIADNVSPVGINYQLYYTPSYFVVYPDSSYTTLCPMYCVTTSSYLSIENQLNTAIAAWTPPVSGC
;
A
#
# COMPACT_ATOMS: atom_id res chain seq x y z
N MET A 1 22.40 23.48 -62.42
CA MET A 1 22.62 23.61 -60.95
C MET A 1 21.32 23.24 -60.25
N LYS A 2 21.25 22.04 -59.72
CA LYS A 2 20.04 21.52 -59.01
C LYS A 2 20.19 21.87 -57.55
N LYS A 3 19.29 22.67 -57.00
CA LYS A 3 19.23 22.98 -55.55
C LYS A 3 18.53 21.82 -54.84
N ILE A 4 19.29 21.09 -54.02
CA ILE A 4 18.78 20.05 -53.12
C ILE A 4 18.28 20.78 -51.86
N TYR A 5 16.96 20.74 -51.65
CA TYR A 5 16.35 21.20 -50.40
C TYR A 5 16.39 20.05 -49.42
N LEU A 6 17.26 20.17 -48.43
CA LEU A 6 17.33 19.25 -47.32
C LEU A 6 16.15 19.54 -46.38
N LEU A 7 15.13 18.68 -46.39
CA LEU A 7 13.97 18.80 -45.53
C LEU A 7 14.37 18.20 -44.16
N PHE A 8 14.70 19.07 -43.20
CA PHE A 8 14.87 18.70 -41.81
C PHE A 8 13.49 18.42 -41.23
N ILE A 9 13.09 17.14 -41.16
CA ILE A 9 11.94 16.69 -40.37
C ILE A 9 12.41 16.70 -38.91
N LEU A 10 12.06 17.75 -38.17
CA LEU A 10 12.15 17.77 -36.72
C LEU A 10 11.11 16.77 -36.18
N PHE A 11 11.58 15.58 -35.84
CA PHE A 11 10.82 14.60 -35.09
C PHE A 11 10.74 15.09 -33.63
N PHE A 12 9.70 15.85 -33.30
CA PHE A 12 9.36 16.16 -31.92
C PHE A 12 8.94 14.84 -31.24
N LEU A 13 9.88 14.18 -30.60
CA LEU A 13 9.60 13.18 -29.59
C LEU A 13 8.92 13.91 -28.44
N SER A 14 7.59 13.88 -28.42
CA SER A 14 6.80 14.22 -27.26
C SER A 14 7.12 13.21 -26.15
N PHE A 15 8.13 13.50 -25.35
CA PHE A 15 8.29 12.84 -24.06
C PHE A 15 7.11 13.31 -23.22
N SER A 16 6.07 12.51 -23.16
CA SER A 16 5.09 12.61 -22.08
C SER A 16 5.86 12.34 -20.80
N GLY A 17 6.36 13.41 -20.18
CA GLY A 17 6.93 13.33 -18.85
C GLY A 17 5.81 12.87 -17.92
N TYR A 18 5.85 11.61 -17.54
CA TYR A 18 5.06 11.18 -16.39
C TYR A 18 5.59 11.97 -15.19
N SER A 19 4.84 12.96 -14.77
CA SER A 19 5.06 13.62 -13.50
C SER A 19 4.89 12.53 -12.45
N GLN A 20 6.00 12.09 -11.87
CA GLN A 20 5.95 11.18 -10.72
C GLN A 20 5.33 11.96 -9.57
N THR A 21 4.08 11.69 -9.29
CA THR A 21 3.36 12.29 -8.17
C THR A 21 3.70 11.57 -6.86
N GLY A 22 4.91 11.10 -6.66
CA GLY A 22 5.45 10.58 -5.39
C GLY A 22 4.65 9.51 -4.65
N MET A 23 3.45 9.16 -5.12
CA MET A 23 2.56 8.12 -4.58
C MET A 23 1.48 7.78 -5.60
N LEU A 24 1.02 6.52 -5.66
CA LEU A 24 -0.16 6.17 -6.45
C LEU A 24 -1.36 6.98 -5.96
N ASN A 25 -2.12 7.51 -6.89
CA ASN A 25 -3.15 8.54 -6.62
C ASN A 25 -4.57 8.00 -6.42
N GLY A 26 -4.73 6.69 -6.22
CA GLY A 26 -6.04 6.05 -6.06
C GLY A 26 -6.78 5.78 -7.38
N THR A 27 -6.10 5.85 -8.53
CA THR A 27 -6.66 5.52 -9.84
C THR A 27 -5.87 4.40 -10.51
N GLY A 28 -6.56 3.48 -11.19
CA GLY A 28 -5.95 2.33 -11.84
C GLY A 28 -5.94 1.10 -10.95
N TYR A 29 -5.04 0.17 -11.23
CA TYR A 29 -4.93 -1.12 -10.53
C TYR A 29 -3.68 -1.15 -9.66
N ALA A 30 -3.82 -1.75 -8.48
CA ALA A 30 -2.70 -1.95 -7.57
C ALA A 30 -1.67 -2.91 -8.21
N PRO A 31 -0.38 -2.55 -8.23
CA PRO A 31 0.66 -3.45 -8.73
C PRO A 31 0.71 -4.74 -7.91
N ASN A 32 0.65 -5.89 -8.60
CA ASN A 32 0.82 -7.19 -7.93
C ASN A 32 2.26 -7.39 -7.44
N PHE A 33 2.41 -8.16 -6.38
CA PHE A 33 3.70 -8.56 -5.84
C PHE A 33 3.56 -9.87 -5.06
N THR A 34 4.69 -10.53 -4.83
CA THR A 34 4.83 -11.63 -3.87
C THR A 34 5.98 -11.29 -2.93
N VAL A 35 5.74 -11.44 -1.63
CA VAL A 35 6.73 -11.21 -0.57
C VAL A 35 6.64 -12.31 0.47
N THR A 36 7.68 -12.45 1.29
CA THR A 36 7.71 -13.40 2.40
C THR A 36 7.79 -12.62 3.71
N ASP A 37 6.93 -12.91 4.67
CA ASP A 37 6.98 -12.29 5.99
C ASP A 37 8.14 -12.84 6.84
N ILE A 38 8.39 -12.21 7.98
CA ILE A 38 9.50 -12.61 8.87
C ILE A 38 9.30 -14.01 9.48
N ASN A 39 8.12 -14.61 9.36
CA ASN A 39 7.82 -15.98 9.81
C ASN A 39 7.98 -17.02 8.68
N GLY A 40 8.35 -16.58 7.48
CA GLY A 40 8.55 -17.45 6.32
C GLY A 40 7.30 -17.73 5.50
N THR A 41 6.18 -17.05 5.77
CA THR A 41 4.94 -17.19 5.00
C THR A 41 4.99 -16.32 3.75
N SER A 42 4.67 -16.91 2.60
CA SER A 42 4.57 -16.18 1.33
C SER A 42 3.19 -15.54 1.17
N HIS A 43 3.17 -14.29 0.73
CA HIS A 43 1.99 -13.48 0.52
C HIS A 43 2.01 -12.92 -0.90
N THR A 44 1.01 -13.27 -1.71
CA THR A 44 0.78 -12.68 -3.04
C THR A 44 -0.47 -11.81 -2.98
N LEU A 45 -0.35 -10.55 -3.36
CA LEU A 45 -1.49 -9.63 -3.29
C LEU A 45 -2.71 -10.16 -4.04
N TYR A 46 -2.51 -10.56 -5.31
CA TYR A 46 -3.64 -10.97 -6.15
C TYR A 46 -4.28 -12.29 -5.69
N ASP A 47 -3.56 -13.19 -5.01
CA ASP A 47 -4.15 -14.39 -4.43
C ASP A 47 -5.20 -14.04 -3.35
N TYR A 48 -4.97 -12.95 -2.60
CA TYR A 48 -5.94 -12.43 -1.64
C TYR A 48 -7.15 -11.81 -2.33
N LEU A 49 -6.91 -10.98 -3.37
CA LEU A 49 -7.97 -10.31 -4.11
C LEU A 49 -8.86 -11.32 -4.84
N ASP A 50 -8.27 -12.32 -5.50
CA ASP A 50 -8.97 -13.40 -6.19
C ASP A 50 -9.78 -14.28 -5.22
N SER A 51 -9.36 -14.34 -3.95
CA SER A 51 -10.10 -14.97 -2.87
C SER A 51 -11.22 -14.10 -2.29
N GLY A 52 -11.41 -12.88 -2.80
CA GLY A 52 -12.47 -11.95 -2.41
C GLY A 52 -12.15 -11.09 -1.19
N TYR A 53 -10.90 -11.07 -0.72
CA TYR A 53 -10.50 -10.26 0.43
C TYR A 53 -10.11 -8.84 0.04
N VAL A 54 -10.58 -7.86 0.79
CA VAL A 54 -9.97 -6.53 0.81
C VAL A 54 -8.56 -6.67 1.41
N THR A 55 -7.55 -6.06 0.81
CA THR A 55 -6.17 -6.16 1.32
C THR A 55 -5.65 -4.78 1.74
N VAL A 56 -5.27 -4.68 3.00
CA VAL A 56 -4.63 -3.49 3.57
C VAL A 56 -3.12 -3.67 3.48
N LEU A 57 -2.47 -2.75 2.81
CA LEU A 57 -1.02 -2.66 2.71
C LEU A 57 -0.55 -1.45 3.52
N GLU A 58 0.33 -1.68 4.48
CA GLU A 58 1.05 -0.63 5.19
C GLU A 58 2.51 -0.64 4.76
N LEU A 59 2.93 0.33 3.93
CA LEU A 59 4.34 0.55 3.62
C LEU A 59 4.95 1.33 4.78
N LEU A 60 5.78 0.67 5.56
CA LEU A 60 6.28 1.19 6.83
C LEU A 60 7.80 1.12 6.93
N SER A 61 8.32 1.82 7.92
CA SER A 61 9.63 1.53 8.51
C SER A 61 9.47 1.40 10.02
N VAL A 62 9.92 0.28 10.59
CA VAL A 62 9.80 0.01 12.03
C VAL A 62 10.60 0.99 12.90
N THR A 63 11.47 1.78 12.29
CA THR A 63 12.22 2.86 12.96
C THR A 63 11.58 4.24 12.80
N CYS A 64 10.50 4.35 12.04
CA CYS A 64 9.79 5.60 11.78
C CYS A 64 8.84 5.94 12.95
N GLY A 65 8.97 7.13 13.54
CA GLY A 65 8.15 7.55 14.68
C GLY A 65 6.64 7.58 14.38
N HIS A 66 6.25 7.90 13.14
CA HIS A 66 4.84 7.89 12.75
C HIS A 66 4.31 6.47 12.56
N CYS A 67 5.10 5.54 12.02
CA CYS A 67 4.74 4.12 11.95
C CYS A 67 4.50 3.55 13.35
N ILE A 68 5.38 3.88 14.29
CA ILE A 68 5.23 3.52 15.71
C ILE A 68 3.93 4.08 16.30
N ALA A 69 3.63 5.35 16.03
CA ALA A 69 2.43 6.01 16.56
C ALA A 69 1.12 5.41 16.02
N TYR A 70 1.14 4.90 14.78
CA TYR A 70 -0.05 4.33 14.14
C TYR A 70 -0.19 2.81 14.34
N ALA A 71 0.85 2.11 14.75
CA ALA A 71 0.84 0.65 14.93
C ALA A 71 -0.35 0.14 15.77
N PRO A 72 -0.72 0.74 16.92
CA PRO A 72 -1.88 0.27 17.68
C PRO A 72 -3.21 0.38 16.92
N GLY A 73 -3.41 1.44 16.16
CA GLY A 73 -4.64 1.63 15.38
C GLY A 73 -4.71 0.67 14.19
N THR A 74 -3.60 0.41 13.52
CA THR A 74 -3.53 -0.59 12.44
C THR A 74 -3.81 -1.99 13.00
N GLU A 75 -3.19 -2.33 14.13
CA GLU A 75 -3.42 -3.62 14.80
C GLU A 75 -4.89 -3.80 15.23
N ASN A 76 -5.53 -2.78 15.81
CA ASN A 76 -6.95 -2.85 16.17
C ASN A 76 -7.84 -3.12 14.94
N SER A 77 -7.56 -2.47 13.82
CA SER A 77 -8.27 -2.74 12.56
C SER A 77 -8.01 -4.16 12.05
N TYR A 78 -6.78 -4.66 12.17
CA TYR A 78 -6.43 -6.05 11.84
C TYR A 78 -7.19 -7.06 12.72
N GLN A 79 -7.25 -6.83 14.02
CA GLN A 79 -8.01 -7.71 14.94
C GLN A 79 -9.51 -7.69 14.64
N THR A 80 -10.05 -6.56 14.17
CA THR A 80 -11.47 -6.43 13.83
C THR A 80 -11.81 -7.07 12.49
N ASN A 81 -11.00 -6.85 11.46
CA ASN A 81 -11.34 -7.19 10.08
C ASN A 81 -10.54 -8.36 9.50
N GLY A 82 -9.45 -8.71 10.14
CA GLY A 82 -8.55 -9.78 9.71
C GLY A 82 -9.04 -11.18 10.03
N PRO A 83 -8.15 -12.19 9.90
CA PRO A 83 -8.52 -13.61 10.01
C PRO A 83 -9.17 -14.02 11.34
N ASN A 84 -8.82 -13.34 12.42
CA ASN A 84 -9.36 -13.63 13.76
C ASN A 84 -10.60 -12.82 14.13
N GLY A 85 -10.94 -11.81 13.29
CA GLY A 85 -12.14 -10.97 13.43
C GLY A 85 -13.22 -11.37 12.44
N SER A 86 -13.73 -10.39 11.70
CA SER A 86 -14.77 -10.62 10.67
C SER A 86 -14.27 -11.38 9.43
N ASN A 87 -12.97 -11.54 9.29
CA ASN A 87 -12.30 -12.26 8.20
C ASN A 87 -12.63 -11.71 6.78
N VAL A 88 -12.92 -10.43 6.67
CA VAL A 88 -13.23 -9.75 5.40
C VAL A 88 -11.99 -9.14 4.74
N ALA A 89 -10.90 -8.98 5.50
CA ALA A 89 -9.68 -8.35 5.02
C ALA A 89 -8.42 -9.17 5.31
N ARG A 90 -7.36 -8.89 4.53
CA ARG A 90 -5.98 -9.30 4.79
C ARG A 90 -5.16 -8.05 5.03
N PHE A 91 -4.18 -8.15 5.93
CA PHE A 91 -3.28 -7.06 6.26
C PHE A 91 -1.86 -7.51 6.03
N LEU A 92 -1.04 -6.63 5.52
CA LEU A 92 0.37 -6.89 5.25
C LEU A 92 1.19 -5.62 5.49
N GLY A 93 2.07 -5.68 6.47
CA GLY A 93 3.13 -4.71 6.67
C GLY A 93 4.26 -4.96 5.68
N LEU A 94 4.75 -3.92 5.08
CA LEU A 94 5.80 -3.93 4.06
C LEU A 94 6.95 -3.05 4.55
N GLU A 95 7.98 -3.65 5.18
CA GLU A 95 9.17 -2.93 5.65
C GLU A 95 10.02 -2.51 4.44
N VAL A 96 10.03 -1.22 4.17
CA VAL A 96 10.69 -0.65 2.97
C VAL A 96 12.10 -0.12 3.25
N ASN A 97 12.51 -0.05 4.52
CA ASN A 97 13.84 0.40 4.89
C ASN A 97 14.84 -0.77 4.78
N SER A 98 15.68 -0.74 3.76
CA SER A 98 16.70 -1.78 3.52
C SER A 98 17.81 -1.88 4.59
N SER A 99 17.85 -0.95 5.53
CA SER A 99 18.78 -0.99 6.67
C SER A 99 18.21 -1.72 7.89
N THR A 100 16.95 -2.14 7.82
CA THR A 100 16.26 -2.88 8.88
C THR A 100 16.41 -4.38 8.61
N ASP A 101 16.42 -5.17 9.65
CA ASP A 101 16.45 -6.63 9.58
C ASP A 101 15.22 -7.25 10.28
N SER A 102 15.05 -8.55 10.10
CA SER A 102 13.93 -9.27 10.72
C SER A 102 13.93 -9.19 12.25
N SER A 103 15.10 -9.00 12.88
CA SER A 103 15.19 -8.84 14.33
C SER A 103 14.59 -7.52 14.80
N ALA A 104 14.84 -6.44 14.05
CA ALA A 104 14.25 -5.13 14.33
C ALA A 104 12.73 -5.17 14.13
N ILE A 105 12.25 -5.85 13.09
CA ILE A 105 10.80 -6.07 12.86
C ILE A 105 10.19 -6.86 14.01
N ALA A 106 10.79 -7.97 14.43
CA ALA A 106 10.31 -8.78 15.55
C ALA A 106 10.25 -7.97 16.87
N ASN A 107 11.26 -7.11 17.11
CA ASN A 107 11.28 -6.22 18.27
C ASN A 107 10.16 -5.17 18.19
N PHE A 108 9.93 -4.58 17.02
CA PHE A 108 8.81 -3.65 16.80
C PHE A 108 7.47 -4.35 17.09
N MET A 109 7.24 -5.52 16.50
CA MET A 109 6.02 -6.30 16.70
C MET A 109 5.78 -6.61 18.19
N SER A 110 6.79 -7.08 18.90
CA SER A 110 6.68 -7.40 20.33
C SER A 110 6.48 -6.17 21.21
N THR A 111 7.14 -5.07 20.88
CA THR A 111 7.08 -3.83 21.68
C THR A 111 5.72 -3.13 21.57
N TYR A 112 5.14 -3.13 20.38
CA TYR A 112 3.89 -2.42 20.10
C TYR A 112 2.66 -3.32 19.96
N GLY A 113 2.83 -4.62 20.21
CA GLY A 113 1.75 -5.60 20.20
C GLY A 113 1.20 -5.87 18.80
N VAL A 114 2.01 -5.71 17.77
CA VAL A 114 1.62 -5.95 16.38
C VAL A 114 1.65 -7.46 16.10
N THR A 115 0.55 -7.98 15.57
CA THR A 115 0.41 -9.41 15.23
C THR A 115 0.12 -9.66 13.75
N MET A 116 -0.21 -8.61 13.01
CA MET A 116 -0.34 -8.73 11.55
C MET A 116 1.01 -9.11 10.91
N PRO A 117 1.02 -9.85 9.79
CA PRO A 117 2.26 -10.23 9.10
C PRO A 117 3.01 -8.99 8.58
N ILE A 118 4.33 -8.99 8.75
CA ILE A 118 5.23 -7.97 8.20
C ILE A 118 6.32 -8.66 7.38
N ALA A 119 6.44 -8.25 6.12
CA ALA A 119 7.52 -8.68 5.21
C ALA A 119 8.71 -7.72 5.28
N ASP A 120 9.91 -8.31 5.23
CA ASP A 120 11.18 -7.59 5.31
C ASP A 120 11.75 -7.29 3.92
N ASN A 121 12.52 -6.20 3.82
CA ASN A 121 13.33 -5.84 2.65
C ASN A 121 12.53 -5.76 1.34
N VAL A 122 11.36 -5.14 1.38
CA VAL A 122 10.45 -5.04 0.22
C VAL A 122 10.54 -3.69 -0.49
N SER A 123 11.71 -3.06 -0.50
CA SER A 123 11.97 -1.79 -1.22
C SER A 123 11.46 -1.78 -2.66
N PRO A 124 11.54 -2.88 -3.46
CA PRO A 124 10.97 -2.91 -4.81
C PRO A 124 9.46 -2.70 -4.84
N VAL A 125 8.73 -3.17 -3.84
CA VAL A 125 7.28 -2.90 -3.71
C VAL A 125 7.07 -1.41 -3.46
N GLY A 126 7.85 -0.79 -2.58
CA GLY A 126 7.80 0.65 -2.35
C GLY A 126 7.99 1.47 -3.63
N ILE A 127 8.90 1.05 -4.51
CA ILE A 127 9.13 1.70 -5.82
C ILE A 127 7.89 1.56 -6.70
N ASN A 128 7.31 0.37 -6.82
CA ASN A 128 6.12 0.12 -7.65
C ASN A 128 4.90 0.91 -7.15
N TYR A 129 4.79 1.08 -5.84
CA TYR A 129 3.73 1.88 -5.20
C TYR A 129 4.07 3.36 -5.12
N GLN A 130 5.17 3.80 -5.76
CA GLN A 130 5.63 5.19 -5.79
C GLN A 130 5.70 5.81 -4.40
N LEU A 131 6.26 5.06 -3.45
CA LEU A 131 6.34 5.46 -2.05
C LEU A 131 7.09 6.79 -1.91
N TYR A 132 6.51 7.72 -1.17
CA TYR A 132 7.09 9.02 -0.87
C TYR A 132 7.45 9.19 0.60
N TYR A 133 6.65 8.63 1.50
CA TYR A 133 6.86 8.66 2.95
C TYR A 133 6.27 7.42 3.64
N THR A 134 6.72 7.16 4.88
CA THR A 134 6.16 6.11 5.74
C THR A 134 5.50 6.70 6.98
N PRO A 135 4.38 6.11 7.48
CA PRO A 135 3.65 5.05 6.83
C PRO A 135 2.80 5.54 5.67
N SER A 136 2.65 4.72 4.64
CA SER A 136 1.66 4.90 3.58
C SER A 136 0.73 3.71 3.54
N TYR A 137 -0.58 3.96 3.46
CA TYR A 137 -1.59 2.91 3.47
C TYR A 137 -2.32 2.85 2.13
N PHE A 138 -2.47 1.63 1.62
CA PHE A 138 -3.29 1.32 0.47
C PHE A 138 -4.32 0.27 0.88
N VAL A 139 -5.59 0.55 0.65
CA VAL A 139 -6.66 -0.44 0.78
C VAL A 139 -7.02 -0.88 -0.62
N VAL A 140 -6.69 -2.12 -0.95
CA VAL A 140 -6.85 -2.71 -2.28
C VAL A 140 -8.06 -3.62 -2.26
N TYR A 141 -8.91 -3.47 -3.27
CA TYR A 141 -10.17 -4.19 -3.38
C TYR A 141 -10.05 -5.41 -4.30
N PRO A 142 -10.96 -6.39 -4.21
CA PRO A 142 -10.94 -7.60 -5.05
C PRO A 142 -10.94 -7.37 -6.56
N ASP A 143 -11.40 -6.23 -7.04
CA ASP A 143 -11.27 -5.82 -8.44
C ASP A 143 -9.91 -5.18 -8.77
N SER A 144 -8.96 -5.25 -7.84
CA SER A 144 -7.63 -4.62 -7.87
C SER A 144 -7.60 -3.09 -7.92
N SER A 145 -8.74 -2.41 -7.83
CA SER A 145 -8.78 -0.99 -7.53
C SER A 145 -8.30 -0.73 -6.10
N TYR A 146 -7.93 0.50 -5.78
CA TYR A 146 -7.40 0.82 -4.46
C TYR A 146 -7.78 2.22 -4.00
N THR A 147 -7.78 2.41 -2.68
CA THR A 147 -7.87 3.70 -2.01
C THR A 147 -6.57 3.96 -1.24
N THR A 148 -6.01 5.14 -1.39
CA THR A 148 -4.87 5.60 -0.61
C THR A 148 -5.38 6.37 0.61
N LEU A 149 -4.93 5.98 1.79
CA LEU A 149 -5.22 6.73 3.01
C LEU A 149 -4.09 7.71 3.29
N CYS A 150 -4.46 8.87 3.78
CA CYS A 150 -3.53 9.96 4.07
C CYS A 150 -3.54 10.26 5.57
N PRO A 151 -2.75 9.53 6.38
CA PRO A 151 -2.77 9.73 7.83
C PRO A 151 -2.11 11.03 8.30
N MET A 152 -1.20 11.61 7.50
CA MET A 152 -0.34 12.69 7.98
C MET A 152 -0.52 14.06 7.35
N TYR A 153 -0.85 14.14 6.05
CA TYR A 153 -0.82 15.39 5.30
C TYR A 153 -2.17 15.83 4.74
N CYS A 154 -3.20 15.02 4.90
CA CYS A 154 -4.55 15.42 4.53
C CYS A 154 -5.14 16.31 5.62
N VAL A 155 -4.82 17.56 5.55
CA VAL A 155 -5.40 18.60 6.43
C VAL A 155 -6.82 18.90 5.96
N THR A 156 -7.77 18.12 6.43
CA THR A 156 -9.14 18.60 6.53
C THR A 156 -9.39 18.96 8.00
N THR A 157 -9.72 20.19 8.24
CA THR A 157 -9.79 20.85 9.54
C THR A 157 -10.88 20.33 10.49
N SER A 158 -11.50 19.18 10.25
CA SER A 158 -12.70 18.81 11.03
C SER A 158 -12.77 17.40 11.60
N SER A 159 -11.85 16.52 11.39
CA SER A 159 -11.73 15.31 12.23
C SER A 159 -10.52 14.49 11.83
N TYR A 160 -9.52 14.43 12.67
CA TYR A 160 -8.55 13.34 12.70
C TYR A 160 -9.32 12.05 13.05
N LEU A 161 -9.84 11.39 12.04
CA LEU A 161 -10.22 10.00 12.24
C LEU A 161 -8.92 9.25 12.53
N SER A 162 -8.90 8.46 13.61
CA SER A 162 -7.78 7.58 13.90
C SER A 162 -7.51 6.70 12.68
N ILE A 163 -6.28 6.22 12.51
CA ILE A 163 -5.97 5.29 11.40
C ILE A 163 -6.88 4.08 11.42
N GLU A 164 -7.23 3.57 12.59
CA GLU A 164 -8.21 2.49 12.76
C GLU A 164 -9.55 2.81 12.07
N ASN A 165 -10.12 3.98 12.34
CA ASN A 165 -11.41 4.39 11.74
C ASN A 165 -11.30 4.59 10.23
N GLN A 166 -10.18 5.12 9.74
CA GLN A 166 -9.95 5.28 8.30
C GLN A 166 -9.88 3.91 7.61
N LEU A 167 -9.14 2.97 8.18
CA LEU A 167 -9.02 1.61 7.66
C LEU A 167 -10.37 0.89 7.68
N ASN A 168 -11.07 0.91 8.80
CA ASN A 168 -12.38 0.27 8.95
C ASN A 168 -13.40 0.85 7.96
N THR A 169 -13.40 2.17 7.75
CA THR A 169 -14.27 2.84 6.76
C THR A 169 -13.92 2.42 5.34
N ALA A 170 -12.63 2.38 4.98
CA ALA A 170 -12.19 1.99 3.64
C ALA A 170 -12.48 0.51 3.36
N ILE A 171 -12.27 -0.37 4.34
CA ILE A 171 -12.61 -1.80 4.20
C ILE A 171 -14.12 -1.98 3.98
N ALA A 172 -14.95 -1.29 4.77
CA ALA A 172 -16.40 -1.35 4.66
C ALA A 172 -16.95 -0.72 3.37
N ALA A 173 -16.17 0.11 2.67
CA ALA A 173 -16.59 0.72 1.41
C ALA A 173 -16.66 -0.30 0.25
N TRP A 174 -16.02 -1.46 0.36
CA TRP A 174 -16.12 -2.51 -0.64
C TRP A 174 -17.49 -3.18 -0.60
N THR A 175 -18.18 -3.13 -1.72
CA THR A 175 -19.41 -3.91 -1.94
C THR A 175 -19.13 -4.85 -3.11
N PRO A 176 -19.21 -6.19 -2.90
CA PRO A 176 -19.07 -7.12 -4.01
C PRO A 176 -20.07 -6.77 -5.11
N PRO A 177 -19.68 -6.82 -6.39
CA PRO A 177 -20.63 -6.66 -7.48
C PRO A 177 -21.74 -7.68 -7.29
N VAL A 178 -23.01 -7.20 -7.30
CA VAL A 178 -24.15 -8.10 -7.30
C VAL A 178 -24.01 -9.02 -8.50
N SER A 179 -23.81 -10.31 -8.24
CA SER A 179 -23.87 -11.34 -9.29
C SER A 179 -25.26 -11.27 -9.89
N GLY A 180 -25.39 -10.58 -11.03
CA GLY A 180 -26.61 -10.61 -11.80
C GLY A 180 -26.92 -12.06 -12.18
N CYS A 181 -28.08 -12.53 -11.82
CA CYS A 181 -28.67 -13.78 -12.29
C CYS A 181 -28.80 -13.78 -13.81
#